data_77fee734873774ed5e2702dc71429c07
#
_entry.id   77fee734873774ed5e2702dc71429c07
#
_cell.length_a   1.000
_cell.length_b   1.000
_cell.length_c   1.000
_cell.angle_alpha   90.00
_cell.angle_beta   90.00
_cell.angle_gamma   90.00
#
_symmetry.space_group_name_H-M   'P 1'
#
loop_
_entity.id
_entity.type
_entity.pdbx_description
1 polymer ?
#
loop_
_entity_poly.entity_id
_entity_poly.type
_entity_poly.pdbx_seq_one_letter_code
_entity_poly.pdbx_strand_id
1 'polypeptide(L)'
;MHDILLRNALIADPEADSLRTGDVAVEGGCIVEAIGSACTTIDCSGLVLIDTHVHLGINPLSYGMVARAGVTTALDMSGPIEKLLDEFSCANVGINVAALNAILPGRNISGNNPDREQLRNFINLSRRSGALGVKLLGGHFPLTPEASHRMVETADDSHCYMAWHVGTTEKGSDIEGLREAAEIAAGHPLHLPHVNAYCRGRVRPVLEECSIAEKVILEHPEFTTESYLSARNGAPLDCDAAGKPRSAITAGTLTRFGFESSASGIEAAIRAGRLAVLFPNQSEITLLTGTDAVAYLRAHRDHCDGSFDGVNPLESRVFFASQKRPDRTFLVNAISTDGGGIPRNVILQNGLSLVELGALTTIEFARKTSLLPAQMLGLKNKGRLLAGMDADLTIYDPTSHQAVYTIVNCRFVLLNRVLQTGTGTLLTTYEGTQAAQNRGLKTQVVSGIVPLIHRSL
;
A
#
# COMPACT_ATOMS: atom_id res chain seq x y z
N MET A 1 0.73 -28.63 23.05
CA MET A 1 2.10 -28.17 22.66
C MET A 1 1.89 -27.20 21.50
N HIS A 2 2.30 -25.96 21.67
CA HIS A 2 2.10 -24.92 20.65
C HIS A 2 2.99 -25.15 19.42
N ASP A 3 2.59 -24.55 18.29
CA ASP A 3 3.43 -24.58 17.07
C ASP A 3 4.65 -23.67 17.24
N ILE A 4 4.42 -22.44 17.71
CA ILE A 4 5.46 -21.42 17.94
C ILE A 4 5.25 -20.76 19.31
N LEU A 5 6.33 -20.50 20.02
CA LEU A 5 6.37 -19.68 21.23
C LEU A 5 7.39 -18.56 21.06
N LEU A 6 6.92 -17.33 21.07
CA LEU A 6 7.72 -16.11 21.05
C LEU A 6 7.89 -15.65 22.50
N ARG A 7 9.12 -15.66 23.01
CA ARG A 7 9.41 -15.25 24.38
C ARG A 7 9.95 -13.83 24.45
N ASN A 8 9.66 -13.15 25.54
CA ASN A 8 10.13 -11.80 25.83
C ASN A 8 9.72 -10.78 24.76
N ALA A 9 8.64 -11.04 24.04
CA ALA A 9 8.17 -10.14 22.99
C ALA A 9 7.72 -8.80 23.60
N LEU A 10 8.10 -7.70 22.96
CA LEU A 10 7.52 -6.41 23.25
C LEU A 10 6.16 -6.32 22.54
N ILE A 11 5.10 -6.53 23.29
CA ILE A 11 3.74 -6.57 22.81
C ILE A 11 3.17 -5.16 22.86
N ALA A 12 2.89 -4.59 21.69
CA ALA A 12 2.15 -3.34 21.58
C ALA A 12 0.67 -3.64 21.37
N ASP A 13 -0.15 -3.28 22.35
CA ASP A 13 -1.61 -3.33 22.21
C ASP A 13 -2.12 -1.93 21.84
N PRO A 14 -2.39 -1.67 20.55
CA PRO A 14 -2.80 -0.36 20.11
C PRO A 14 -4.25 0.00 20.47
N GLU A 15 -5.07 -0.97 20.87
CA GLU A 15 -6.45 -0.75 21.32
C GLU A 15 -6.47 -0.38 22.80
N ALA A 16 -5.75 -1.14 23.64
CA ALA A 16 -5.62 -0.86 25.06
C ALA A 16 -4.61 0.25 25.40
N ASP A 17 -3.96 0.83 24.40
CA ASP A 17 -2.91 1.85 24.54
C ASP A 17 -1.78 1.42 25.50
N SER A 18 -1.38 0.15 25.44
CA SER A 18 -0.44 -0.47 26.35
C SER A 18 0.75 -1.12 25.66
N LEU A 19 1.91 -1.03 26.31
CA LEU A 19 3.15 -1.67 25.89
C LEU A 19 3.63 -2.57 27.03
N ARG A 20 3.78 -3.88 26.77
CA ARG A 20 4.21 -4.84 27.80
C ARG A 20 5.18 -5.87 27.23
N THR A 21 6.08 -6.34 28.04
CA THR A 21 6.88 -7.53 27.71
C THR A 21 6.12 -8.78 28.13
N GLY A 22 6.12 -9.79 27.28
CA GLY A 22 5.46 -11.07 27.55
C GLY A 22 5.71 -12.11 26.47
N ASP A 23 5.12 -13.27 26.66
CA ASP A 23 5.20 -14.36 25.71
C ASP A 23 3.95 -14.37 24.82
N VAL A 24 4.14 -14.75 23.55
CA VAL A 24 3.08 -14.94 22.56
C VAL A 24 3.18 -16.36 22.03
N ALA A 25 2.13 -17.17 22.19
CA ALA A 25 2.06 -18.49 21.64
C ALA A 25 1.13 -18.53 20.42
N VAL A 26 1.47 -19.38 19.47
CA VAL A 26 0.73 -19.57 18.21
C VAL A 26 0.42 -21.04 18.03
N GLU A 27 -0.83 -21.35 17.73
CA GLU A 27 -1.31 -22.72 17.49
C GLU A 27 -2.47 -22.71 16.49
N GLY A 28 -2.41 -23.60 15.48
CA GLY A 28 -3.47 -23.76 14.51
C GLY A 28 -3.80 -22.50 13.70
N GLY A 29 -2.84 -21.59 13.51
CA GLY A 29 -3.02 -20.34 12.77
C GLY A 29 -3.43 -19.14 13.61
N CYS A 30 -3.73 -19.33 14.90
CA CYS A 30 -4.20 -18.28 15.80
C CYS A 30 -3.21 -18.00 16.92
N ILE A 31 -3.28 -16.81 17.48
CA ILE A 31 -2.64 -16.46 18.75
C ILE A 31 -3.41 -17.14 19.88
N VAL A 32 -2.70 -17.80 20.81
CA VAL A 32 -3.26 -18.47 21.98
C VAL A 32 -2.55 -18.03 23.25
N GLU A 33 -3.09 -18.40 24.42
CA GLU A 33 -2.40 -18.18 25.68
C GLU A 33 -1.07 -18.95 25.75
N ALA A 34 -0.01 -18.29 26.18
CA ALA A 34 1.34 -18.85 26.21
C ALA A 34 1.54 -19.77 27.43
N ILE A 35 0.91 -20.94 27.43
CA ILE A 35 1.00 -21.93 28.51
C ILE A 35 1.63 -23.22 28.00
N GLY A 36 2.77 -23.63 28.59
CA GLY A 36 3.40 -24.90 28.29
C GLY A 36 4.58 -24.83 27.31
N SER A 37 4.77 -25.89 26.49
CA SER A 37 5.88 -26.02 25.55
C SER A 37 5.45 -25.79 24.10
N ALA A 38 6.39 -25.48 23.23
CA ALA A 38 6.15 -25.31 21.79
C ALA A 38 7.13 -26.15 20.94
N CYS A 39 6.76 -26.42 19.68
CA CYS A 39 7.64 -27.04 18.71
C CYS A 39 8.84 -26.14 18.37
N THR A 40 8.57 -24.85 18.24
CA THR A 40 9.60 -23.82 17.99
C THR A 40 9.50 -22.72 19.04
N THR A 41 10.63 -22.38 19.66
CA THR A 41 10.72 -21.26 20.61
C THR A 41 11.70 -20.24 20.10
N ILE A 42 11.29 -18.96 20.08
CA ILE A 42 12.10 -17.83 19.63
C ILE A 42 12.12 -16.78 20.75
N ASP A 43 13.30 -16.31 21.11
CA ASP A 43 13.46 -15.14 21.97
C ASP A 43 13.46 -13.90 21.09
N CYS A 44 12.48 -13.01 21.27
CA CYS A 44 12.24 -11.89 20.35
C CYS A 44 11.55 -10.69 21.01
N SER A 45 11.71 -9.56 20.34
CA SER A 45 10.84 -8.40 20.47
C SER A 45 10.07 -8.23 19.18
N GLY A 46 8.75 -8.02 19.22
CA GLY A 46 7.94 -8.06 18.01
C GLY A 46 6.73 -7.14 18.02
N LEU A 47 6.27 -6.81 16.81
CA LEU A 47 5.05 -6.08 16.53
C LEU A 47 4.25 -6.79 15.43
N VAL A 48 2.93 -6.62 15.43
CA VAL A 48 2.08 -6.98 14.29
C VAL A 48 2.09 -5.84 13.27
N LEU A 49 2.20 -6.17 11.97
CA LEU A 49 2.15 -5.21 10.87
C LEU A 49 1.08 -5.61 9.86
N ILE A 50 0.33 -4.61 9.38
CA ILE A 50 -0.49 -4.70 8.18
C ILE A 50 -0.17 -3.50 7.30
N ASP A 51 0.15 -3.73 6.01
CA ASP A 51 0.27 -2.69 5.01
C ASP A 51 -1.02 -2.60 4.20
N THR A 52 -1.55 -1.40 4.01
CA THR A 52 -2.82 -1.17 3.31
C THR A 52 -2.65 -0.77 1.86
N HIS A 53 -1.46 -0.38 1.41
CA HIS A 53 -1.24 0.08 0.05
C HIS A 53 0.07 -0.43 -0.52
N VAL A 54 -0.01 -1.37 -1.47
CA VAL A 54 1.15 -1.96 -2.14
C VAL A 54 0.87 -2.08 -3.64
N HIS A 55 1.81 -1.66 -4.47
CA HIS A 55 1.79 -1.91 -5.90
C HIS A 55 2.48 -3.24 -6.21
N LEU A 56 1.73 -4.33 -6.27
CA LEU A 56 2.29 -5.68 -6.48
C LEU A 56 2.41 -6.08 -7.95
N GLY A 57 1.55 -5.62 -8.83
CA GLY A 57 1.47 -6.05 -10.23
C GLY A 57 2.64 -5.67 -11.15
N ILE A 58 3.78 -5.19 -10.62
CA ILE A 58 4.95 -4.81 -11.43
C ILE A 58 5.81 -6.03 -11.76
N ASN A 59 5.96 -6.95 -10.79
CA ASN A 59 6.82 -8.13 -10.92
C ASN A 59 6.46 -9.15 -9.84
N PRO A 60 6.49 -10.48 -10.10
CA PRO A 60 6.24 -11.51 -9.08
C PRO A 60 7.17 -11.44 -7.86
N LEU A 61 8.35 -10.83 -7.97
CA LEU A 61 9.26 -10.60 -6.85
C LEU A 61 8.70 -9.64 -5.79
N SER A 62 7.70 -8.83 -6.15
CA SER A 62 7.07 -7.83 -5.27
C SER A 62 6.56 -8.44 -3.96
N TYR A 63 5.97 -9.62 -4.01
CA TYR A 63 5.42 -10.31 -2.84
C TYR A 63 6.52 -10.68 -1.84
N GLY A 64 7.67 -11.16 -2.34
CA GLY A 64 8.84 -11.44 -1.50
C GLY A 64 9.45 -10.16 -0.90
N MET A 65 9.46 -9.07 -1.66
CA MET A 65 10.00 -7.78 -1.19
C MET A 65 9.16 -7.20 -0.04
N VAL A 66 7.83 -7.26 -0.13
CA VAL A 66 6.97 -6.77 0.97
C VAL A 66 7.04 -7.69 2.19
N ALA A 67 7.15 -9.01 2.01
CA ALA A 67 7.35 -9.95 3.11
C ALA A 67 8.66 -9.70 3.87
N ARG A 68 9.76 -9.39 3.16
CA ARG A 68 11.04 -8.98 3.77
C ARG A 68 10.95 -7.65 4.51
N ALA A 69 10.07 -6.76 4.09
CA ALA A 69 9.80 -5.51 4.78
C ALA A 69 8.90 -5.69 6.03
N GLY A 70 8.54 -6.92 6.38
CA GLY A 70 7.70 -7.22 7.53
C GLY A 70 6.19 -7.10 7.27
N VAL A 71 5.76 -7.08 6.02
CA VAL A 71 4.33 -7.00 5.69
C VAL A 71 3.73 -8.40 5.70
N THR A 72 2.70 -8.60 6.52
CA THR A 72 1.94 -9.86 6.63
C THR A 72 0.71 -9.86 5.75
N THR A 73 0.09 -8.69 5.60
CA THR A 73 -1.14 -8.48 4.84
C THR A 73 -0.99 -7.22 3.98
N ALA A 74 -1.22 -7.34 2.69
CA ALA A 74 -1.11 -6.25 1.73
C ALA A 74 -2.42 -6.02 0.99
N LEU A 75 -2.75 -4.74 0.71
CA LEU A 75 -3.80 -4.35 -0.21
C LEU A 75 -3.18 -3.88 -1.52
N ASP A 76 -3.32 -4.68 -2.58
CA ASP A 76 -2.90 -4.29 -3.91
C ASP A 76 -3.96 -3.41 -4.57
N MET A 77 -3.54 -2.26 -5.07
CA MET A 77 -4.41 -1.30 -5.73
C MET A 77 -4.03 -1.07 -7.20
N SER A 78 -3.19 -1.94 -7.80
CA SER A 78 -2.66 -1.73 -9.14
C SER A 78 -3.57 -2.27 -10.25
N GLY A 79 -4.23 -3.44 -10.04
CA GLY A 79 -5.04 -4.10 -11.08
C GLY A 79 -4.32 -4.28 -12.43
N PRO A 80 -4.88 -4.92 -13.44
CA PRO A 80 -6.13 -5.70 -13.44
C PRO A 80 -6.05 -6.94 -12.55
N ILE A 81 -7.18 -7.30 -11.97
CA ILE A 81 -7.26 -8.35 -10.93
C ILE A 81 -6.78 -9.72 -11.44
N GLU A 82 -7.10 -10.09 -12.67
CA GLU A 82 -6.74 -11.39 -13.24
C GLU A 82 -5.22 -11.56 -13.30
N LYS A 83 -4.51 -10.56 -13.84
CA LYS A 83 -3.04 -10.56 -13.92
C LYS A 83 -2.42 -10.65 -12.53
N LEU A 84 -2.93 -9.86 -11.59
CA LEU A 84 -2.46 -9.85 -10.21
C LEU A 84 -2.60 -11.23 -9.56
N LEU A 85 -3.74 -11.89 -9.70
CA LEU A 85 -3.96 -13.22 -9.13
C LEU A 85 -3.09 -14.28 -9.79
N ASP A 86 -2.86 -14.21 -11.10
CA ASP A 86 -1.96 -15.11 -11.81
C ASP A 86 -0.52 -14.96 -11.28
N GLU A 87 -0.04 -13.73 -11.15
CA GLU A 87 1.30 -13.44 -10.57
C GLU A 87 1.39 -13.88 -9.11
N PHE A 88 0.37 -13.60 -8.28
CA PHE A 88 0.35 -14.00 -6.88
C PHE A 88 0.37 -15.53 -6.71
N SER A 89 -0.38 -16.26 -7.52
CA SER A 89 -0.39 -17.72 -7.48
C SER A 89 0.98 -18.34 -7.77
N CYS A 90 1.78 -17.68 -8.61
CA CYS A 90 3.13 -18.13 -8.99
C CYS A 90 4.24 -17.63 -8.06
N ALA A 91 3.98 -16.65 -7.20
CA ALA A 91 5.00 -16.02 -6.37
C ALA A 91 5.57 -16.94 -5.27
N ASN A 92 4.83 -17.95 -4.85
CA ASN A 92 5.20 -18.87 -3.77
C ASN A 92 5.58 -18.16 -2.46
N VAL A 93 4.86 -17.08 -2.12
CA VAL A 93 5.06 -16.30 -0.90
C VAL A 93 3.79 -16.35 -0.05
N GLY A 94 3.92 -16.75 1.19
CA GLY A 94 2.81 -17.07 2.08
C GLY A 94 2.14 -15.88 2.79
N ILE A 95 2.14 -14.68 2.22
CA ILE A 95 1.45 -13.50 2.79
C ILE A 95 -0.04 -13.49 2.46
N ASN A 96 -0.81 -12.65 3.16
CA ASN A 96 -2.18 -12.34 2.80
C ASN A 96 -2.21 -11.17 1.81
N VAL A 97 -3.06 -11.26 0.79
CA VAL A 97 -3.25 -10.20 -0.20
C VAL A 97 -4.73 -9.94 -0.39
N ALA A 98 -5.14 -8.70 -0.22
CA ALA A 98 -6.39 -8.16 -0.75
C ALA A 98 -6.09 -7.37 -2.03
N ALA A 99 -7.03 -7.29 -2.96
CA ALA A 99 -6.81 -6.56 -4.20
C ALA A 99 -8.00 -5.69 -4.58
N LEU A 100 -7.71 -4.50 -5.11
CA LEU A 100 -8.70 -3.65 -5.76
C LEU A 100 -8.49 -3.71 -7.28
N ASN A 101 -9.58 -3.90 -8.03
CA ASN A 101 -9.49 -3.86 -9.48
C ASN A 101 -9.51 -2.40 -9.97
N ALA A 102 -8.47 -1.98 -10.69
CA ALA A 102 -8.38 -0.62 -11.20
C ALA A 102 -9.26 -0.43 -12.45
N ILE A 103 -9.98 0.70 -12.52
CA ILE A 103 -10.65 1.15 -13.73
C ILE A 103 -9.61 1.70 -14.70
N LEU A 104 -9.60 1.14 -15.91
CA LEU A 104 -8.67 1.48 -16.98
C LEU A 104 -9.48 1.82 -18.25
N PRO A 105 -9.82 3.12 -18.47
CA PRO A 105 -10.52 3.58 -19.65
C PRO A 105 -9.88 3.08 -20.96
N GLY A 106 -10.72 2.54 -21.85
CA GLY A 106 -10.27 1.95 -23.10
C GLY A 106 -9.65 0.55 -23.00
N ARG A 107 -9.55 -0.02 -21.77
CA ARG A 107 -9.04 -1.39 -21.54
C ARG A 107 -10.09 -2.31 -20.92
N ASN A 108 -10.58 -1.99 -19.73
CA ASN A 108 -11.57 -2.80 -19.00
C ASN A 108 -12.91 -2.06 -18.80
N ILE A 109 -13.00 -0.82 -19.26
CA ILE A 109 -14.23 -0.06 -19.36
C ILE A 109 -14.20 0.82 -20.62
N SER A 110 -15.37 1.10 -21.20
CA SER A 110 -15.47 1.89 -22.44
C SER A 110 -15.29 3.38 -22.15
N GLY A 111 -14.18 3.95 -22.64
CA GLY A 111 -13.90 5.38 -22.52
C GLY A 111 -13.77 5.89 -21.08
N ASN A 112 -13.71 7.20 -20.94
CA ASN A 112 -13.51 7.90 -19.65
C ASN A 112 -14.81 8.48 -19.04
N ASN A 113 -15.95 8.23 -19.67
CA ASN A 113 -17.28 8.67 -19.21
C ASN A 113 -18.31 7.53 -19.17
N PRO A 114 -18.01 6.40 -18.48
CA PRO A 114 -18.93 5.27 -18.39
C PRO A 114 -20.24 5.65 -17.68
N ASP A 115 -21.33 5.02 -18.10
CA ASP A 115 -22.61 5.14 -17.43
C ASP A 115 -22.70 4.26 -16.15
N ARG A 116 -23.79 4.42 -15.39
CA ARG A 116 -23.98 3.71 -14.12
C ARG A 116 -24.10 2.19 -14.31
N GLU A 117 -24.66 1.72 -15.40
CA GLU A 117 -24.79 0.29 -15.69
C GLU A 117 -23.41 -0.34 -15.98
N GLN A 118 -22.61 0.32 -16.78
CA GLN A 118 -21.23 -0.11 -17.07
C GLN A 118 -20.40 -0.17 -15.76
N LEU A 119 -20.53 0.82 -14.87
CA LEU A 119 -19.83 0.86 -13.60
C LEU A 119 -20.30 -0.27 -12.65
N ARG A 120 -21.60 -0.52 -12.56
CA ARG A 120 -22.15 -1.64 -11.77
C ARG A 120 -21.68 -2.99 -12.30
N ASN A 121 -21.65 -3.16 -13.60
CA ASN A 121 -21.15 -4.38 -14.23
C ASN A 121 -19.65 -4.56 -13.95
N PHE A 122 -18.86 -3.49 -13.99
CA PHE A 122 -17.44 -3.52 -13.64
C PHE A 122 -17.23 -3.95 -12.19
N ILE A 123 -17.97 -3.40 -11.22
CA ILE A 123 -17.90 -3.80 -9.81
C ILE A 123 -18.22 -5.29 -9.64
N ASN A 124 -19.31 -5.76 -10.25
CA ASN A 124 -19.74 -7.16 -10.13
C ASN A 124 -18.71 -8.13 -10.73
N LEU A 125 -18.16 -7.80 -11.90
CA LEU A 125 -17.09 -8.58 -12.53
C LEU A 125 -15.83 -8.59 -11.66
N SER A 126 -15.44 -7.43 -11.14
CA SER A 126 -14.26 -7.30 -10.28
C SER A 126 -14.35 -8.21 -9.05
N ARG A 127 -15.50 -8.22 -8.35
CA ARG A 127 -15.73 -9.09 -7.20
C ARG A 127 -15.65 -10.57 -7.58
N ARG A 128 -16.33 -10.97 -8.66
CA ARG A 128 -16.28 -12.37 -9.15
C ARG A 128 -14.89 -12.80 -9.58
N SER A 129 -14.07 -11.87 -10.06
CA SER A 129 -12.66 -12.12 -10.40
C SER A 129 -11.74 -12.17 -9.17
N GLY A 130 -12.24 -11.93 -7.97
CA GLY A 130 -11.49 -12.04 -6.71
C GLY A 130 -11.11 -10.72 -6.05
N ALA A 131 -11.46 -9.57 -6.64
CA ALA A 131 -11.18 -8.28 -6.04
C ALA A 131 -12.03 -8.04 -4.79
N LEU A 132 -11.44 -7.40 -3.79
CA LEU A 132 -12.14 -6.92 -2.59
C LEU A 132 -13.00 -5.70 -2.89
N GLY A 133 -12.58 -4.91 -3.87
CA GLY A 133 -13.22 -3.69 -4.30
C GLY A 133 -12.61 -3.15 -5.58
N VAL A 134 -12.75 -1.84 -5.79
CA VAL A 134 -12.34 -1.16 -7.01
C VAL A 134 -11.50 0.08 -6.73
N LYS A 135 -10.74 0.52 -7.74
CA LYS A 135 -9.91 1.72 -7.64
C LYS A 135 -10.05 2.62 -8.86
N LEU A 136 -10.17 3.93 -8.63
CA LEU A 136 -9.91 4.96 -9.62
C LEU A 136 -8.42 5.34 -9.61
N LEU A 137 -7.81 5.41 -10.80
CA LEU A 137 -6.42 5.81 -11.02
C LEU A 137 -6.36 7.17 -11.71
N GLY A 138 -6.94 8.21 -11.10
CA GLY A 138 -7.10 9.51 -11.70
C GLY A 138 -5.81 10.16 -12.18
N GLY A 139 -4.68 9.94 -11.52
CA GLY A 139 -3.39 10.45 -11.98
C GLY A 139 -2.85 9.79 -13.26
N HIS A 140 -3.38 8.62 -13.66
CA HIS A 140 -2.90 7.85 -14.80
C HIS A 140 -3.97 7.56 -15.85
N PHE A 141 -5.18 7.26 -15.40
CA PHE A 141 -6.33 6.85 -16.20
C PHE A 141 -7.59 7.58 -15.72
N PRO A 142 -7.65 8.91 -15.92
CA PRO A 142 -8.72 9.71 -15.36
C PRO A 142 -10.08 9.43 -16.04
N LEU A 143 -11.12 9.41 -15.21
CA LEU A 143 -12.50 9.57 -15.65
C LEU A 143 -12.88 11.05 -15.70
N THR A 144 -14.02 11.39 -16.34
CA THR A 144 -14.59 12.72 -16.20
C THR A 144 -15.07 12.95 -14.76
N PRO A 145 -15.23 14.22 -14.28
CA PRO A 145 -15.80 14.50 -12.96
C PRO A 145 -17.14 13.79 -12.74
N GLU A 146 -18.05 13.82 -13.73
CA GLU A 146 -19.37 13.22 -13.63
C GLU A 146 -19.30 11.69 -13.57
N ALA A 147 -18.40 11.06 -14.31
CA ALA A 147 -18.20 9.60 -14.27
C ALA A 147 -17.54 9.19 -12.94
N SER A 148 -16.64 10.01 -12.40
CA SER A 148 -16.04 9.81 -11.08
C SER A 148 -17.11 9.87 -9.99
N HIS A 149 -18.00 10.85 -10.04
CA HIS A 149 -19.14 10.96 -9.12
C HIS A 149 -20.06 9.72 -9.22
N ARG A 150 -20.47 9.34 -10.45
CA ARG A 150 -21.27 8.12 -10.65
C ARG A 150 -20.58 6.86 -10.12
N MET A 151 -19.25 6.80 -10.22
CA MET A 151 -18.50 5.66 -9.70
C MET A 151 -18.54 5.60 -8.18
N VAL A 152 -18.35 6.73 -7.49
CA VAL A 152 -18.43 6.82 -6.04
C VAL A 152 -19.82 6.40 -5.55
N GLU A 153 -20.89 6.97 -6.12
CA GLU A 153 -22.27 6.57 -5.78
C GLU A 153 -22.53 5.09 -6.05
N THR A 154 -22.09 4.57 -7.22
CA THR A 154 -22.32 3.15 -7.58
C THR A 154 -21.57 2.20 -6.65
N ALA A 155 -20.39 2.58 -6.20
CA ALA A 155 -19.60 1.79 -5.24
C ALA A 155 -20.31 1.77 -3.87
N ASP A 156 -20.79 2.90 -3.38
CA ASP A 156 -21.51 2.99 -2.12
C ASP A 156 -22.84 2.21 -2.17
N ASP A 157 -23.68 2.44 -3.19
CA ASP A 157 -24.93 1.67 -3.43
C ASP A 157 -24.69 0.15 -3.50
N SER A 158 -23.53 -0.27 -3.99
CA SER A 158 -23.14 -1.67 -4.10
C SER A 158 -22.43 -2.20 -2.85
N HIS A 159 -22.25 -1.39 -1.81
CA HIS A 159 -21.42 -1.70 -0.65
C HIS A 159 -20.04 -2.23 -1.06
N CYS A 160 -19.41 -1.54 -2.01
CA CYS A 160 -18.13 -1.91 -2.58
C CYS A 160 -17.03 -1.01 -2.04
N TYR A 161 -15.96 -1.62 -1.50
CA TYR A 161 -14.78 -0.85 -1.11
C TYR A 161 -14.20 -0.12 -2.32
N MET A 162 -13.99 1.18 -2.17
CA MET A 162 -13.47 2.00 -3.25
C MET A 162 -12.30 2.86 -2.77
N ALA A 163 -11.19 2.82 -3.51
CA ALA A 163 -10.08 3.76 -3.35
C ALA A 163 -9.96 4.67 -4.57
N TRP A 164 -9.53 5.91 -4.35
CA TRP A 164 -9.33 6.87 -5.43
C TRP A 164 -7.97 7.57 -5.32
N HIS A 165 -7.03 7.20 -6.22
CA HIS A 165 -5.90 8.04 -6.55
C HIS A 165 -6.44 9.26 -7.28
N VAL A 166 -6.51 10.42 -6.62
CA VAL A 166 -7.26 11.58 -7.07
C VAL A 166 -6.79 12.12 -8.43
N GLY A 167 -7.70 12.76 -9.12
CA GLY A 167 -7.54 13.34 -10.44
C GLY A 167 -8.68 12.93 -11.35
N THR A 168 -9.07 13.85 -12.22
CA THR A 168 -10.07 13.67 -13.27
C THR A 168 -9.49 14.13 -14.61
N THR A 169 -10.32 14.16 -15.65
CA THR A 169 -9.93 14.78 -16.92
C THR A 169 -9.72 16.29 -16.81
N GLU A 170 -10.16 16.92 -15.71
CA GLU A 170 -10.08 18.36 -15.49
C GLU A 170 -8.98 18.77 -14.51
N LYS A 171 -8.77 17.98 -13.44
CA LYS A 171 -7.77 18.25 -12.42
C LYS A 171 -6.76 17.12 -12.32
N GLY A 172 -5.49 17.47 -12.07
CA GLY A 172 -4.42 16.52 -11.89
C GLY A 172 -4.41 15.84 -10.51
N SER A 173 -3.43 14.96 -10.32
CA SER A 173 -3.17 14.31 -9.03
C SER A 173 -2.29 15.20 -8.14
N ASP A 174 -2.89 16.25 -7.58
CA ASP A 174 -2.28 17.22 -6.69
C ASP A 174 -3.32 17.75 -5.69
N ILE A 175 -3.03 18.87 -5.01
CA ILE A 175 -3.92 19.42 -3.98
C ILE A 175 -5.26 19.93 -4.54
N GLU A 176 -5.29 20.40 -5.78
CA GLU A 176 -6.54 20.83 -6.42
C GLU A 176 -7.39 19.62 -6.82
N GLY A 177 -6.76 18.53 -7.27
CA GLY A 177 -7.45 17.26 -7.51
C GLY A 177 -7.99 16.61 -6.22
N LEU A 178 -7.31 16.79 -5.08
CA LEU A 178 -7.83 16.35 -3.78
C LEU A 178 -9.10 17.11 -3.39
N ARG A 179 -9.12 18.42 -3.58
CA ARG A 179 -10.31 19.26 -3.32
C ARG A 179 -11.48 18.88 -4.21
N GLU A 180 -11.22 18.73 -5.51
CA GLU A 180 -12.23 18.26 -6.49
C GLU A 180 -12.78 16.88 -6.10
N ALA A 181 -11.91 15.93 -5.70
CA ALA A 181 -12.33 14.61 -5.29
C ALA A 181 -13.26 14.64 -4.07
N ALA A 182 -13.01 15.53 -3.11
CA ALA A 182 -13.89 15.73 -1.96
C ALA A 182 -15.27 16.30 -2.35
N GLU A 183 -15.31 17.27 -3.26
CA GLU A 183 -16.55 17.81 -3.81
C GLU A 183 -17.35 16.73 -4.58
N ILE A 184 -16.65 15.94 -5.41
CA ILE A 184 -17.24 14.86 -6.21
C ILE A 184 -17.74 13.73 -5.31
N ALA A 185 -17.06 13.40 -4.21
CA ALA A 185 -17.47 12.35 -3.28
C ALA A 185 -18.80 12.67 -2.60
N ALA A 186 -19.16 13.94 -2.44
CA ALA A 186 -20.48 14.40 -1.97
C ALA A 186 -20.99 13.70 -0.69
N GLY A 187 -20.09 13.38 0.25
CA GLY A 187 -20.39 12.69 1.51
C GLY A 187 -20.41 11.15 1.44
N HIS A 188 -20.11 10.56 0.29
CA HIS A 188 -19.98 9.10 0.17
C HIS A 188 -18.62 8.63 0.74
N PRO A 189 -18.59 7.43 1.36
CA PRO A 189 -17.35 6.85 1.87
C PRO A 189 -16.30 6.62 0.78
N LEU A 190 -15.05 6.97 1.08
CA LEU A 190 -13.96 6.87 0.12
C LEU A 190 -12.63 6.59 0.83
N HIS A 191 -11.80 5.70 0.25
CA HIS A 191 -10.41 5.58 0.65
C HIS A 191 -9.54 6.49 -0.23
N LEU A 192 -8.87 7.46 0.39
CA LEU A 192 -7.88 8.33 -0.23
C LEU A 192 -6.47 7.79 0.04
N PRO A 193 -5.85 7.06 -0.91
CA PRO A 193 -4.50 6.54 -0.75
C PRO A 193 -3.46 7.65 -0.84
N HIS A 194 -2.30 7.43 -0.17
CA HIS A 194 -1.07 8.21 -0.28
C HIS A 194 -1.27 9.75 -0.27
N VAL A 195 -2.02 10.28 0.71
CA VAL A 195 -2.37 11.71 0.79
C VAL A 195 -1.14 12.63 0.65
N ASN A 196 0.01 12.22 1.21
CA ASN A 196 1.28 12.95 1.05
C ASN A 196 1.70 13.15 -0.42
N ALA A 197 1.24 12.29 -1.34
CA ALA A 197 1.54 12.41 -2.76
C ALA A 197 0.83 13.59 -3.45
N TYR A 198 -0.23 14.10 -2.85
CA TYR A 198 -0.94 15.28 -3.34
C TYR A 198 -0.33 16.59 -2.83
N CYS A 199 0.56 16.52 -1.82
CA CYS A 199 1.21 17.65 -1.16
C CYS A 199 2.72 17.66 -1.46
N ARG A 200 3.08 17.82 -2.74
CA ARG A 200 4.46 17.79 -3.23
C ARG A 200 5.03 19.16 -3.57
N GLY A 201 4.33 20.22 -3.24
CA GLY A 201 4.72 21.59 -3.59
C GLY A 201 4.58 21.88 -5.09
N ARG A 202 3.58 21.29 -5.76
CA ARG A 202 3.36 21.51 -7.20
C ARG A 202 2.53 22.74 -7.49
N VAL A 203 1.58 23.05 -6.66
CA VAL A 203 0.63 24.15 -6.81
C VAL A 203 0.95 25.26 -5.83
N ARG A 204 1.31 24.92 -4.58
CA ARG A 204 1.62 25.82 -3.47
C ARG A 204 2.81 25.28 -2.68
N PRO A 205 3.40 26.06 -1.76
CA PRO A 205 4.39 25.55 -0.81
C PRO A 205 3.88 24.29 -0.08
N VAL A 206 4.75 23.31 0.17
CA VAL A 206 4.40 21.98 0.70
C VAL A 206 3.52 22.06 1.94
N LEU A 207 3.89 22.88 2.93
CA LEU A 207 3.13 23.00 4.20
C LEU A 207 1.77 23.67 4.00
N GLU A 208 1.63 24.54 3.01
CA GLU A 208 0.33 25.12 2.65
C GLU A 208 -0.57 24.06 2.01
N GLU A 209 -0.03 23.21 1.10
CA GLU A 209 -0.76 22.07 0.54
C GLU A 209 -1.17 21.09 1.66
N CYS A 210 -0.27 20.82 2.63
CA CYS A 210 -0.59 19.98 3.79
C CYS A 210 -1.74 20.54 4.63
N SER A 211 -1.76 21.85 4.88
CA SER A 211 -2.83 22.50 5.64
C SER A 211 -4.17 22.48 4.90
N ILE A 212 -4.16 22.60 3.57
CA ILE A 212 -5.36 22.44 2.75
C ILE A 212 -5.88 21.00 2.81
N ALA A 213 -4.99 20.00 2.67
CA ALA A 213 -5.38 18.61 2.76
C ALA A 213 -5.90 18.23 4.16
N GLU A 214 -5.28 18.77 5.24
CA GLU A 214 -5.78 18.61 6.61
C GLU A 214 -7.22 19.11 6.73
N LYS A 215 -7.51 20.30 6.22
CA LYS A 215 -8.86 20.88 6.24
C LYS A 215 -9.86 19.97 5.50
N VAL A 216 -9.51 19.52 4.29
CA VAL A 216 -10.36 18.59 3.52
C VAL A 216 -10.64 17.32 4.30
N ILE A 217 -9.62 16.69 4.91
CA ILE A 217 -9.80 15.45 5.68
C ILE A 217 -10.63 15.67 6.95
N LEU A 218 -10.52 16.83 7.60
CA LEU A 218 -11.32 17.16 8.78
C LEU A 218 -12.78 17.43 8.45
N GLU A 219 -13.07 18.01 7.28
CA GLU A 219 -14.42 18.28 6.79
C GLU A 219 -15.13 17.02 6.27
N HIS A 220 -14.38 15.94 5.97
CA HIS A 220 -14.86 14.69 5.39
C HIS A 220 -14.55 13.48 6.30
N PRO A 221 -15.25 13.30 7.43
CA PRO A 221 -15.03 12.19 8.36
C PRO A 221 -15.37 10.81 7.76
N GLU A 222 -16.10 10.78 6.65
CA GLU A 222 -16.40 9.57 5.88
C GLU A 222 -15.19 9.04 5.10
N PHE A 223 -14.09 9.81 4.96
CA PHE A 223 -12.89 9.36 4.27
C PHE A 223 -12.00 8.52 5.18
N THR A 224 -11.53 7.41 4.65
CA THR A 224 -10.35 6.72 5.16
C THR A 224 -9.11 7.15 4.39
N THR A 225 -7.99 7.26 5.05
CA THR A 225 -6.80 7.88 4.46
C THR A 225 -5.52 7.12 4.84
N GLU A 226 -4.54 7.15 3.95
CA GLU A 226 -3.20 6.65 4.24
C GLU A 226 -2.11 7.55 3.66
N SER A 227 -0.90 7.42 4.19
CA SER A 227 0.30 8.10 3.68
C SER A 227 1.50 7.17 3.75
N TYR A 228 2.53 7.43 2.93
CA TYR A 228 3.75 6.63 2.94
C TYR A 228 5.01 7.47 3.25
N LEU A 229 6.06 6.77 3.71
CA LEU A 229 7.26 7.40 4.25
C LEU A 229 8.43 7.48 3.26
N SER A 230 8.29 6.94 2.04
CA SER A 230 9.37 6.95 1.06
C SER A 230 9.52 8.31 0.38
N ALA A 231 10.77 8.77 0.22
CA ALA A 231 11.09 9.94 -0.60
C ALA A 231 10.94 9.66 -2.11
N ARG A 232 10.90 8.38 -2.50
CA ARG A 232 10.96 7.92 -3.88
C ARG A 232 9.59 7.77 -4.51
N ASN A 233 9.57 7.90 -5.85
CA ASN A 233 8.41 7.61 -6.68
C ASN A 233 8.82 6.74 -7.87
N GLY A 234 8.00 5.77 -8.26
CA GLY A 234 8.20 4.96 -9.45
C GLY A 234 7.59 5.60 -10.69
N ALA A 235 8.21 5.40 -11.85
CA ALA A 235 7.65 5.82 -13.14
C ALA A 235 8.25 4.99 -14.29
N PRO A 236 7.47 4.70 -15.36
CA PRO A 236 7.98 4.11 -16.58
C PRO A 236 8.98 5.04 -17.26
N LEU A 237 10.05 4.47 -17.84
CA LEU A 237 11.11 5.22 -18.52
C LEU A 237 11.07 5.09 -20.03
N ASP A 238 10.09 4.38 -20.59
CA ASP A 238 9.91 4.19 -22.02
C ASP A 238 9.66 5.53 -22.75
N CYS A 239 10.26 5.65 -23.92
CA CYS A 239 10.12 6.83 -24.77
C CYS A 239 9.45 6.45 -26.11
N ASP A 240 8.87 7.44 -26.78
CA ASP A 240 8.42 7.31 -28.16
C ASP A 240 9.59 7.35 -29.17
N ALA A 241 9.29 7.21 -30.46
CA ALA A 241 10.28 7.24 -31.52
C ALA A 241 11.05 8.59 -31.62
N ALA A 242 10.46 9.67 -31.10
CA ALA A 242 11.12 10.98 -31.04
C ALA A 242 11.99 11.16 -29.77
N GLY A 243 12.06 10.13 -28.91
CA GLY A 243 12.80 10.18 -27.66
C GLY A 243 12.11 10.92 -26.53
N LYS A 244 10.79 11.17 -26.63
CA LYS A 244 10.00 11.81 -25.59
C LYS A 244 9.41 10.77 -24.64
N PRO A 245 9.49 10.94 -23.31
CA PRO A 245 8.86 10.02 -22.37
C PRO A 245 7.36 9.83 -22.66
N ARG A 246 6.91 8.58 -22.74
CA ARG A 246 5.47 8.24 -22.91
C ARG A 246 4.69 8.54 -21.63
N SER A 247 5.33 8.44 -20.47
CA SER A 247 4.73 8.73 -19.18
C SER A 247 4.73 10.23 -18.88
N ALA A 248 3.56 10.82 -18.70
CA ALA A 248 3.40 12.21 -18.25
C ALA A 248 4.04 12.45 -16.88
N ILE A 249 4.06 11.43 -16.00
CA ILE A 249 4.70 11.49 -14.69
C ILE A 249 6.21 11.62 -14.84
N THR A 250 6.83 10.82 -15.70
CA THR A 250 8.26 10.88 -16.00
C THR A 250 8.61 12.23 -16.60
N ALA A 251 7.88 12.67 -17.62
CA ALA A 251 8.06 13.97 -18.25
C ALA A 251 7.99 15.13 -17.26
N GLY A 252 6.92 15.16 -16.45
CA GLY A 252 6.72 16.20 -15.43
C GLY A 252 7.76 16.18 -14.32
N THR A 253 8.22 15.00 -13.91
CA THR A 253 9.25 14.87 -12.86
C THR A 253 10.62 15.33 -13.36
N LEU A 254 11.00 14.99 -14.60
CA LEU A 254 12.22 15.49 -15.24
C LEU A 254 12.23 17.01 -15.28
N THR A 255 11.14 17.61 -15.80
CA THR A 255 11.01 19.09 -15.88
C THR A 255 11.12 19.74 -14.50
N ARG A 256 10.45 19.17 -13.48
CA ARG A 256 10.51 19.66 -12.10
C ARG A 256 11.93 19.67 -11.52
N PHE A 257 12.75 18.67 -11.89
CA PHE A 257 14.14 18.58 -11.44
C PHE A 257 15.13 19.33 -12.35
N GLY A 258 14.63 20.08 -13.35
CA GLY A 258 15.46 20.87 -14.25
C GLY A 258 16.11 20.06 -15.37
N PHE A 259 15.62 18.86 -15.65
CA PHE A 259 16.07 18.04 -16.77
C PHE A 259 15.14 18.22 -17.98
N GLU A 260 15.70 18.04 -19.17
CA GLU A 260 14.90 17.98 -20.38
C GLU A 260 13.94 16.78 -20.35
N SER A 261 12.70 16.98 -20.84
CA SER A 261 11.74 15.89 -20.96
C SER A 261 12.02 15.05 -22.22
N SER A 262 13.11 14.29 -22.17
CA SER A 262 13.65 13.49 -23.28
C SER A 262 14.44 12.28 -22.77
N ALA A 263 14.78 11.35 -23.67
CA ALA A 263 15.66 10.22 -23.37
C ALA A 263 17.04 10.68 -22.85
N SER A 264 17.58 11.78 -23.38
CA SER A 264 18.84 12.37 -22.87
C SER A 264 18.67 12.96 -21.47
N GLY A 265 17.51 13.58 -21.17
CA GLY A 265 17.21 14.07 -19.85
C GLY A 265 17.03 12.96 -18.81
N ILE A 266 16.46 11.79 -19.19
CA ILE A 266 16.43 10.59 -18.35
C ILE A 266 17.85 10.16 -17.97
N GLU A 267 18.75 10.04 -18.97
CA GLU A 267 20.15 9.67 -18.71
C GLU A 267 20.88 10.71 -17.84
N ALA A 268 20.62 12.01 -18.05
CA ALA A 268 21.18 13.07 -17.23
C ALA A 268 20.70 12.98 -15.77
N ALA A 269 19.42 12.70 -15.55
CA ALA A 269 18.85 12.51 -14.21
C ALA A 269 19.47 11.28 -13.51
N ILE A 270 19.74 10.19 -14.25
CA ILE A 270 20.45 9.01 -13.71
C ILE A 270 21.86 9.38 -13.28
N ARG A 271 22.63 10.07 -14.13
CA ARG A 271 24.01 10.49 -13.82
C ARG A 271 24.08 11.47 -12.66
N ALA A 272 23.05 12.30 -12.49
CA ALA A 272 22.91 13.23 -11.36
C ALA A 272 22.43 12.55 -10.05
N GLY A 273 22.18 11.24 -10.05
CA GLY A 273 21.69 10.51 -8.89
C GLY A 273 20.23 10.80 -8.50
N ARG A 274 19.48 11.51 -9.35
CA ARG A 274 18.06 11.84 -9.13
C ARG A 274 17.11 10.74 -9.58
N LEU A 275 17.57 9.86 -10.47
CA LEU A 275 16.83 8.73 -11.00
C LEU A 275 17.69 7.49 -10.92
N ALA A 276 17.11 6.41 -10.41
CA ALA A 276 17.66 5.07 -10.46
C ALA A 276 16.79 4.19 -11.35
N VAL A 277 17.37 3.17 -11.96
CA VAL A 277 16.65 2.21 -12.81
C VAL A 277 16.31 0.98 -11.99
N LEU A 278 15.08 0.48 -12.11
CA LEU A 278 14.65 -0.76 -11.48
C LEU A 278 15.30 -1.96 -12.19
N PHE A 279 16.06 -2.72 -11.42
CA PHE A 279 16.78 -3.89 -11.92
C PHE A 279 16.32 -5.14 -11.17
N PRO A 280 15.57 -6.05 -11.83
CA PRO A 280 15.22 -7.32 -11.25
C PRO A 280 16.47 -8.22 -11.17
N ASN A 281 16.80 -8.67 -9.98
CA ASN A 281 17.76 -9.73 -9.75
C ASN A 281 17.04 -11.04 -9.39
N GLN A 282 17.77 -12.06 -8.93
CA GLN A 282 17.19 -13.40 -8.69
C GLN A 282 16.07 -13.40 -7.62
N SER A 283 16.09 -12.48 -6.67
CA SER A 283 15.22 -12.53 -5.49
C SER A 283 14.49 -11.24 -5.16
N GLU A 284 14.88 -10.12 -5.79
CA GLU A 284 14.34 -8.80 -5.49
C GLU A 284 14.58 -7.83 -6.65
N ILE A 285 13.91 -6.69 -6.61
CA ILE A 285 14.19 -5.56 -7.49
C ILE A 285 15.10 -4.61 -6.75
N THR A 286 16.26 -4.30 -7.35
CA THR A 286 17.22 -3.34 -6.82
C THR A 286 17.24 -2.06 -7.64
N LEU A 287 17.96 -1.05 -7.17
CA LEU A 287 18.11 0.23 -7.86
C LEU A 287 19.52 0.35 -8.44
N LEU A 288 19.62 0.31 -9.76
CA LEU A 288 20.86 0.66 -10.46
C LEU A 288 21.02 2.18 -10.56
N THR A 289 22.23 2.65 -10.41
CA THR A 289 22.61 4.07 -10.51
C THR A 289 23.83 4.26 -11.41
N GLY A 290 24.13 5.49 -11.80
CA GLY A 290 25.34 5.83 -12.56
C GLY A 290 25.42 5.20 -13.94
N THR A 291 26.63 4.80 -14.34
CA THR A 291 26.92 4.27 -15.68
C THR A 291 26.21 2.95 -15.98
N ASP A 292 26.11 2.08 -14.99
CA ASP A 292 25.46 0.75 -15.15
C ASP A 292 23.96 0.90 -15.39
N ALA A 293 23.31 1.84 -14.69
CA ALA A 293 21.90 2.17 -14.93
C ALA A 293 21.66 2.71 -16.33
N VAL A 294 22.55 3.57 -16.84
CA VAL A 294 22.45 4.10 -18.21
C VAL A 294 22.65 2.98 -19.24
N ALA A 295 23.62 2.09 -19.01
CA ALA A 295 23.86 0.95 -19.90
C ALA A 295 22.65 0.00 -19.94
N TYR A 296 22.08 -0.32 -18.76
CA TYR A 296 20.88 -1.14 -18.65
C TYR A 296 19.66 -0.50 -19.33
N LEU A 297 19.41 0.79 -19.08
CA LEU A 297 18.33 1.54 -19.73
C LEU A 297 18.44 1.49 -21.26
N ARG A 298 19.64 1.68 -21.81
CA ARG A 298 19.88 1.64 -23.27
C ARG A 298 19.60 0.26 -23.88
N ALA A 299 19.89 -0.80 -23.11
CA ALA A 299 19.64 -2.18 -23.55
C ALA A 299 18.17 -2.58 -23.47
N HIS A 300 17.35 -1.91 -22.61
CA HIS A 300 15.97 -2.29 -22.29
C HIS A 300 14.97 -1.13 -22.50
N ARG A 301 15.19 -0.27 -23.49
CA ARG A 301 14.47 1.02 -23.69
C ARG A 301 12.93 0.92 -23.69
N ASP A 302 12.37 -0.20 -24.13
CA ASP A 302 10.93 -0.36 -24.30
C ASP A 302 10.23 -0.95 -23.08
N HIS A 303 10.95 -1.36 -22.03
CA HIS A 303 10.43 -2.06 -20.85
C HIS A 303 11.25 -1.75 -19.60
N CYS A 304 11.51 -0.47 -19.35
CA CYS A 304 12.34 -0.06 -18.22
C CYS A 304 11.56 0.88 -17.31
N ASP A 305 11.51 0.55 -16.03
CA ASP A 305 10.97 1.40 -14.98
C ASP A 305 12.09 2.03 -14.17
N GLY A 306 11.81 3.18 -13.59
CA GLY A 306 12.75 3.90 -12.74
C GLY A 306 12.12 4.39 -11.45
N SER A 307 13.00 4.86 -10.57
CA SER A 307 12.62 5.43 -9.28
C SER A 307 13.31 6.77 -9.09
N PHE A 308 12.52 7.84 -9.12
CA PHE A 308 13.01 9.20 -8.83
C PHE A 308 13.15 9.40 -7.33
N ASP A 309 14.27 9.97 -6.90
CA ASP A 309 14.52 10.34 -5.51
C ASP A 309 14.14 11.80 -5.23
N GLY A 310 13.67 12.07 -3.99
CA GLY A 310 13.29 13.42 -3.54
C GLY A 310 12.01 13.95 -4.17
N VAL A 311 11.16 13.09 -4.73
CA VAL A 311 9.85 13.48 -5.28
C VAL A 311 8.86 13.81 -4.16
N ASN A 312 8.92 13.07 -3.06
CA ASN A 312 8.04 13.25 -1.92
C ASN A 312 8.77 14.04 -0.82
N PRO A 313 8.36 15.28 -0.55
CA PRO A 313 8.98 16.13 0.47
C PRO A 313 8.95 15.50 1.86
N LEU A 314 9.99 15.75 2.66
CA LEU A 314 10.07 15.27 4.03
C LEU A 314 8.93 15.82 4.88
N GLU A 315 8.60 17.09 4.67
CA GLU A 315 7.58 17.82 5.39
C GLU A 315 6.21 17.13 5.28
N SER A 316 5.76 16.80 4.07
CA SER A 316 4.46 16.15 3.88
C SER A 316 4.46 14.71 4.41
N ARG A 317 5.58 13.98 4.29
CA ARG A 317 5.70 12.60 4.81
C ARG A 317 5.59 12.55 6.33
N VAL A 318 6.31 13.44 7.03
CA VAL A 318 6.28 13.53 8.50
C VAL A 318 4.94 14.07 8.98
N PHE A 319 4.42 15.13 8.33
CA PHE A 319 3.15 15.74 8.67
C PHE A 319 2.03 14.68 8.71
N PHE A 320 1.78 13.98 7.61
CA PHE A 320 0.69 13.00 7.56
C PHE A 320 0.96 11.71 8.35
N ALA A 321 2.21 11.40 8.66
CA ALA A 321 2.52 10.29 9.55
C ALA A 321 2.17 10.59 11.01
N SER A 322 2.33 11.83 11.49
CA SER A 322 2.27 12.18 12.91
C SER A 322 1.15 13.15 13.31
N GLN A 323 0.56 13.88 12.34
CA GLN A 323 -0.48 14.88 12.63
C GLN A 323 -1.72 14.25 13.27
N LYS A 324 -2.24 14.91 14.29
CA LYS A 324 -3.42 14.50 15.05
C LYS A 324 -4.56 15.50 14.92
N ARG A 325 -5.77 15.00 14.99
CA ARG A 325 -7.01 15.75 15.12
C ARG A 325 -7.11 16.40 16.52
N PRO A 326 -8.03 17.36 16.75
CA PRO A 326 -8.26 17.94 18.06
C PRO A 326 -8.61 16.92 19.16
N ASP A 327 -9.26 15.83 18.81
CA ASP A 327 -9.60 14.70 19.70
C ASP A 327 -8.43 13.75 19.97
N ARG A 328 -7.24 14.06 19.46
CA ARG A 328 -5.98 13.29 19.55
C ARG A 328 -5.95 12.00 18.72
N THR A 329 -6.98 11.70 17.94
CA THR A 329 -6.90 10.65 16.91
C THR A 329 -6.00 11.11 15.75
N PHE A 330 -5.49 10.16 14.94
CA PHE A 330 -4.67 10.53 13.80
C PHE A 330 -5.48 11.20 12.69
N LEU A 331 -4.92 12.24 12.10
CA LEU A 331 -5.49 12.89 10.91
C LEU A 331 -5.60 11.88 9.75
N VAL A 332 -4.50 11.17 9.50
CA VAL A 332 -4.40 10.10 8.48
C VAL A 332 -4.36 8.75 9.19
N ASN A 333 -5.24 7.83 8.80
CA ASN A 333 -5.46 6.56 9.50
C ASN A 333 -4.22 5.65 9.46
N ALA A 334 -3.61 5.44 8.30
CA ALA A 334 -2.57 4.43 8.14
C ALA A 334 -1.26 4.97 7.56
N ILE A 335 -0.18 4.26 7.87
CA ILE A 335 1.10 4.36 7.17
C ILE A 335 1.20 3.17 6.23
N SER A 336 1.44 3.43 4.92
CA SER A 336 1.57 2.44 3.87
C SER A 336 2.95 2.47 3.21
N THR A 337 3.20 1.62 2.22
CA THR A 337 4.44 1.63 1.44
C THR A 337 4.30 2.36 0.13
N ASP A 338 3.17 2.20 -0.56
CA ASP A 338 3.01 2.53 -1.98
C ASP A 338 4.15 1.89 -2.83
N GLY A 339 4.65 0.72 -2.39
CA GLY A 339 5.88 0.06 -2.80
C GLY A 339 5.66 -1.19 -3.66
N GLY A 340 5.74 -2.35 -3.03
CA GLY A 340 5.73 -3.63 -3.74
C GLY A 340 7.00 -3.83 -4.55
N GLY A 341 6.88 -3.91 -5.86
CA GLY A 341 8.00 -4.06 -6.79
C GLY A 341 8.87 -2.81 -6.96
N ILE A 342 8.40 -1.65 -6.49
CA ILE A 342 9.25 -0.45 -6.40
C ILE A 342 9.98 -0.51 -5.06
N PRO A 343 11.33 -0.40 -5.01
CA PRO A 343 12.11 -0.47 -3.78
C PRO A 343 11.88 0.74 -2.87
N ARG A 344 10.71 0.77 -2.21
CA ARG A 344 10.27 1.79 -1.25
C ARG A 344 9.43 1.22 -0.11
N ASN A 345 9.61 -0.08 0.18
CA ASN A 345 8.95 -0.78 1.29
C ASN A 345 9.65 -0.44 2.62
N VAL A 346 9.51 0.82 3.06
CA VAL A 346 10.31 1.41 4.16
C VAL A 346 9.49 1.65 5.43
N ILE A 347 8.38 0.92 5.63
CA ILE A 347 7.50 1.13 6.80
C ILE A 347 8.28 0.96 8.10
N LEU A 348 8.96 -0.18 8.30
CA LEU A 348 9.77 -0.41 9.49
C LEU A 348 10.89 0.61 9.59
N GLN A 349 11.71 0.73 8.55
CA GLN A 349 12.91 1.57 8.56
C GLN A 349 12.58 3.03 8.91
N ASN A 350 11.66 3.65 8.19
CA ASN A 350 11.36 5.06 8.38
C ASN A 350 10.34 5.29 9.50
N GLY A 351 9.42 4.34 9.73
CA GLY A 351 8.44 4.46 10.81
C GLY A 351 9.06 4.33 12.19
N LEU A 352 10.02 3.40 12.38
CA LEU A 352 10.76 3.28 13.64
C LEU A 352 11.72 4.45 13.86
N SER A 353 12.26 5.05 12.78
CA SER A 353 13.00 6.31 12.91
C SER A 353 12.11 7.44 13.42
N LEU A 354 10.82 7.49 13.06
CA LEU A 354 9.87 8.45 13.64
C LEU A 354 9.60 8.16 15.12
N VAL A 355 9.64 6.89 15.53
CA VAL A 355 9.52 6.51 16.95
C VAL A 355 10.75 6.96 17.72
N GLU A 356 11.95 6.71 17.24
CA GLU A 356 13.21 7.16 17.85
C GLU A 356 13.30 8.68 18.01
N LEU A 357 12.80 9.41 17.00
CA LEU A 357 12.74 10.87 17.01
C LEU A 357 11.60 11.43 17.90
N GLY A 358 10.75 10.57 18.47
CA GLY A 358 9.63 10.98 19.32
C GLY A 358 8.44 11.58 18.56
N ALA A 359 8.40 11.46 17.22
CA ALA A 359 7.25 11.88 16.42
C ALA A 359 6.06 10.93 16.54
N LEU A 360 6.31 9.67 16.85
CA LEU A 360 5.34 8.63 17.18
C LEU A 360 5.82 7.85 18.42
N THR A 361 4.90 7.30 19.19
CA THR A 361 5.22 6.22 20.14
C THR A 361 5.20 4.87 19.42
N THR A 362 5.78 3.83 20.01
CA THR A 362 5.71 2.45 19.50
C THR A 362 4.26 1.98 19.32
N ILE A 363 3.38 2.34 20.25
CA ILE A 363 1.95 1.99 20.20
C ILE A 363 1.25 2.72 19.04
N GLU A 364 1.54 4.00 18.85
CA GLU A 364 1.01 4.79 17.75
C GLU A 364 1.48 4.26 16.38
N PHE A 365 2.74 3.84 16.30
CA PHE A 365 3.27 3.18 15.12
C PHE A 365 2.51 1.86 14.84
N ALA A 366 2.34 0.99 15.84
CA ALA A 366 1.56 -0.24 15.72
C ALA A 366 0.09 0.05 15.35
N ARG A 367 -0.50 1.10 15.92
CA ARG A 367 -1.87 1.53 15.59
C ARG A 367 -2.01 1.87 14.10
N LYS A 368 -1.08 2.66 13.56
CA LYS A 368 -1.09 3.12 12.16
C LYS A 368 -0.66 2.06 11.15
N THR A 369 0.02 1.02 11.56
CA THR A 369 0.53 -0.03 10.66
C THR A 369 -0.16 -1.37 10.82
N SER A 370 -0.99 -1.55 11.86
CA SER A 370 -1.68 -2.81 12.15
C SER A 370 -3.16 -2.63 12.40
N LEU A 371 -3.54 -1.97 13.52
CA LEU A 371 -4.93 -1.88 13.95
C LEU A 371 -5.80 -1.09 12.97
N LEU A 372 -5.43 0.15 12.65
CA LEU A 372 -6.23 1.00 11.75
C LEU A 372 -6.31 0.44 10.33
N PRO A 373 -5.21 -0.06 9.70
CA PRO A 373 -5.31 -0.76 8.43
C PRO A 373 -6.25 -1.97 8.46
N ALA A 374 -6.20 -2.80 9.51
CA ALA A 374 -7.10 -3.94 9.66
C ALA A 374 -8.56 -3.50 9.73
N GLN A 375 -8.84 -2.44 10.50
CA GLN A 375 -10.18 -1.86 10.60
C GLN A 375 -10.64 -1.28 9.26
N MET A 376 -9.78 -0.55 8.54
CA MET A 376 -10.10 0.00 7.20
C MET A 376 -10.54 -1.09 6.22
N LEU A 377 -9.96 -2.28 6.32
CA LEU A 377 -10.26 -3.43 5.46
C LEU A 377 -11.35 -4.35 6.04
N GLY A 378 -11.91 -4.04 7.20
CA GLY A 378 -12.91 -4.90 7.86
C GLY A 378 -12.35 -6.23 8.38
N LEU A 379 -11.03 -6.31 8.63
CA LEU A 379 -10.33 -7.51 9.07
C LEU A 379 -10.43 -7.66 10.60
N LYS A 380 -11.51 -8.26 11.09
CA LYS A 380 -11.83 -8.34 12.51
C LYS A 380 -10.81 -9.14 13.34
N ASN A 381 -10.14 -10.11 12.71
CA ASN A 381 -9.21 -11.03 13.38
C ASN A 381 -7.74 -10.64 13.21
N LYS A 382 -7.43 -9.45 12.67
CA LYS A 382 -6.06 -8.99 12.41
C LYS A 382 -5.75 -7.65 13.09
N GLY A 383 -4.49 -7.28 13.09
CA GLY A 383 -4.03 -5.98 13.59
C GLY A 383 -3.83 -5.89 15.09
N ARG A 384 -3.99 -6.99 15.84
CA ARG A 384 -3.87 -7.03 17.32
C ARG A 384 -3.19 -8.32 17.77
N LEU A 385 -2.48 -8.25 18.91
CA LEU A 385 -1.81 -9.40 19.53
C LEU A 385 -2.65 -9.95 20.71
N LEU A 386 -3.84 -10.44 20.41
CA LEU A 386 -4.75 -11.00 21.40
C LEU A 386 -5.07 -12.48 21.09
N ALA A 387 -5.35 -13.27 22.13
CA ALA A 387 -5.78 -14.65 21.94
C ALA A 387 -7.05 -14.73 21.06
N GLY A 388 -7.06 -15.66 20.11
CA GLY A 388 -8.11 -15.84 19.13
C GLY A 388 -7.93 -15.02 17.84
N MET A 389 -6.94 -14.11 17.76
CA MET A 389 -6.60 -13.39 16.52
C MET A 389 -5.72 -14.25 15.62
N ASP A 390 -5.74 -13.94 14.32
CA ASP A 390 -4.86 -14.58 13.35
C ASP A 390 -3.38 -14.35 13.75
N ALA A 391 -2.54 -15.37 13.60
CA ALA A 391 -1.12 -15.29 13.89
C ALA A 391 -0.34 -14.67 12.73
N ASP A 392 -0.58 -13.38 12.48
CA ASP A 392 0.11 -12.58 11.50
C ASP A 392 1.04 -11.60 12.23
N LEU A 393 2.32 -11.96 12.29
CA LEU A 393 3.28 -11.33 13.19
C LEU A 393 4.54 -10.88 12.44
N THR A 394 5.03 -9.69 12.77
CA THR A 394 6.36 -9.24 12.38
C THR A 394 7.23 -9.03 13.58
N ILE A 395 8.35 -9.73 13.62
CA ILE A 395 9.39 -9.58 14.64
C ILE A 395 10.55 -8.85 13.99
N TYR A 396 10.87 -7.68 14.49
CA TYR A 396 11.91 -6.82 13.96
C TYR A 396 13.07 -6.62 14.94
N ASP A 397 14.23 -6.34 14.38
CA ASP A 397 15.42 -5.90 15.11
C ASP A 397 15.35 -4.39 15.33
N PRO A 398 15.22 -3.92 16.58
CA PRO A 398 15.07 -2.49 16.88
C PRO A 398 16.32 -1.66 16.54
N THR A 399 17.49 -2.30 16.38
CA THR A 399 18.73 -1.58 16.03
C THR A 399 18.83 -1.33 14.52
N SER A 400 18.49 -2.32 13.70
CA SER A 400 18.58 -2.21 12.24
C SER A 400 17.27 -1.76 11.60
N HIS A 401 16.16 -1.69 12.33
CA HIS A 401 14.80 -1.42 11.83
C HIS A 401 14.37 -2.36 10.70
N GLN A 402 14.78 -3.62 10.78
CA GLN A 402 14.49 -4.62 9.76
C GLN A 402 13.71 -5.80 10.36
N ALA A 403 12.82 -6.37 9.57
CA ALA A 403 12.16 -7.62 9.94
C ALA A 403 13.18 -8.76 10.00
N VAL A 404 13.10 -9.55 11.06
CA VAL A 404 13.89 -10.78 11.25
C VAL A 404 13.03 -12.00 10.96
N TYR A 405 11.78 -11.94 11.46
CA TYR A 405 10.77 -12.97 11.20
C TYR A 405 9.47 -12.30 10.72
N THR A 406 8.84 -12.91 9.73
CA THR A 406 7.46 -12.61 9.34
C THR A 406 6.69 -13.93 9.41
N ILE A 407 5.64 -13.96 10.21
CA ILE A 407 4.79 -15.12 10.42
C ILE A 407 3.41 -14.77 9.89
N VAL A 408 2.83 -15.66 9.08
CA VAL A 408 1.48 -15.52 8.57
C VAL A 408 0.76 -16.86 8.74
N ASN A 409 -0.38 -16.83 9.42
CA ASN A 409 -1.18 -18.02 9.66
C ASN A 409 -0.32 -19.20 10.22
N CYS A 410 0.46 -18.91 11.28
CA CYS A 410 1.34 -19.86 11.96
C CYS A 410 2.51 -20.41 11.11
N ARG A 411 2.87 -19.76 10.01
CA ARG A 411 3.98 -20.20 9.15
C ARG A 411 4.98 -19.07 8.98
N PHE A 412 6.27 -19.42 9.03
CA PHE A 412 7.30 -18.45 8.70
C PHE A 412 7.24 -18.15 7.20
N VAL A 413 7.02 -16.89 6.87
CA VAL A 413 7.21 -16.32 5.53
C VAL A 413 8.63 -15.77 5.41
N LEU A 414 9.13 -15.20 6.50
CA LEU A 414 10.52 -14.78 6.67
C LEU A 414 11.06 -15.44 7.93
N LEU A 415 12.13 -16.23 7.79
CA LEU A 415 12.80 -16.91 8.90
C LEU A 415 14.26 -16.45 8.96
N ASN A 416 14.62 -15.73 10.00
CA ASN A 416 15.94 -15.16 10.19
C ASN A 416 16.42 -14.39 8.92
N ARG A 417 15.56 -13.48 8.41
CA ARG A 417 15.78 -12.69 7.20
C ARG A 417 15.83 -13.49 5.88
N VAL A 418 15.57 -14.79 5.92
CA VAL A 418 15.50 -15.64 4.73
C VAL A 418 14.05 -15.91 4.36
N LEU A 419 13.67 -15.56 3.13
CA LEU A 419 12.32 -15.79 2.60
C LEU A 419 12.05 -17.30 2.48
N GLN A 420 10.89 -17.71 3.00
CA GLN A 420 10.41 -19.09 2.92
C GLN A 420 9.36 -19.21 1.81
N THR A 421 9.32 -20.36 1.15
CA THR A 421 8.28 -20.66 0.17
C THR A 421 6.96 -21.00 0.86
N GLY A 422 5.85 -20.58 0.28
CA GLY A 422 4.53 -20.85 0.82
C GLY A 422 3.40 -20.40 -0.10
N THR A 423 2.21 -20.93 0.11
CA THR A 423 1.01 -20.50 -0.62
C THR A 423 0.39 -19.32 0.08
N GLY A 424 0.18 -18.23 -0.67
CA GLY A 424 -0.49 -17.03 -0.19
C GLY A 424 -1.99 -17.23 0.04
N THR A 425 -2.59 -16.29 0.77
CA THR A 425 -4.03 -16.26 1.03
C THR A 425 -4.63 -15.01 0.38
N LEU A 426 -5.64 -15.18 -0.48
CA LEU A 426 -6.41 -14.07 -1.01
C LEU A 426 -7.52 -13.69 -0.03
N LEU A 427 -7.52 -12.43 0.40
CA LEU A 427 -8.62 -11.81 1.13
C LEU A 427 -9.62 -11.28 0.09
N THR A 428 -10.79 -11.86 0.01
CA THR A 428 -11.76 -11.55 -1.05
C THR A 428 -13.19 -11.61 -0.53
N THR A 429 -14.16 -11.21 -1.35
CA THR A 429 -15.59 -11.39 -1.08
C THR A 429 -15.99 -12.84 -1.33
N TYR A 430 -17.20 -13.21 -0.90
CA TYR A 430 -17.74 -14.55 -1.15
C TYR A 430 -17.74 -14.89 -2.65
N GLU A 431 -18.10 -13.93 -3.49
CA GLU A 431 -18.16 -14.07 -4.96
C GLU A 431 -16.80 -14.33 -5.59
N GLY A 432 -15.71 -13.87 -4.96
CA GLY A 432 -14.35 -14.00 -5.48
C GLY A 432 -13.64 -15.31 -5.11
N THR A 433 -14.22 -16.15 -4.24
CA THR A 433 -13.57 -17.37 -3.74
C THR A 433 -13.21 -18.35 -4.84
N GLN A 434 -14.10 -18.53 -5.82
CA GLN A 434 -13.87 -19.46 -6.92
C GLN A 434 -12.69 -19.04 -7.82
N ALA A 435 -12.53 -17.74 -8.04
CA ALA A 435 -11.42 -17.21 -8.85
C ALA A 435 -10.04 -17.50 -8.22
N ALA A 436 -9.96 -17.42 -6.88
CA ALA A 436 -8.76 -17.76 -6.13
C ALA A 436 -8.49 -19.27 -6.11
N GLN A 437 -9.52 -20.08 -5.86
CA GLN A 437 -9.42 -21.55 -5.81
C GLN A 437 -8.95 -22.12 -7.16
N ASN A 438 -9.43 -21.59 -8.27
CA ASN A 438 -9.01 -21.98 -9.62
C ASN A 438 -7.51 -21.74 -9.87
N ARG A 439 -6.85 -20.90 -9.05
CA ARG A 439 -5.42 -20.60 -9.08
C ARG A 439 -4.62 -21.28 -7.97
N GLY A 440 -5.25 -22.16 -7.20
CA GLY A 440 -4.60 -22.84 -6.07
C GLY A 440 -4.29 -21.93 -4.87
N LEU A 441 -4.84 -20.72 -4.82
CA LEU A 441 -4.71 -19.80 -3.69
C LEU A 441 -5.64 -20.22 -2.55
N LYS A 442 -5.18 -19.99 -1.32
CA LYS A 442 -6.07 -20.04 -0.15
C LYS A 442 -6.98 -18.81 -0.17
N THR A 443 -8.13 -18.92 0.48
CA THR A 443 -9.09 -17.81 0.57
C THR A 443 -9.49 -17.53 2.01
N GLN A 444 -9.62 -16.25 2.34
CA GLN A 444 -10.30 -15.77 3.52
C GLN A 444 -11.38 -14.77 3.08
N VAL A 445 -12.64 -15.10 3.40
CA VAL A 445 -13.76 -14.22 3.04
C VAL A 445 -13.81 -13.05 3.99
N VAL A 446 -13.83 -11.84 3.43
CA VAL A 446 -14.02 -10.59 4.17
C VAL A 446 -15.46 -10.14 3.96
N SER A 447 -16.23 -10.04 5.05
CA SER A 447 -17.63 -9.63 5.02
C SER A 447 -17.80 -8.25 5.63
N GLY A 448 -18.68 -7.43 5.04
CA GLY A 448 -19.09 -6.15 5.62
C GLY A 448 -18.03 -5.05 5.52
N ILE A 449 -17.38 -4.95 4.36
CA ILE A 449 -16.44 -3.88 4.07
C ILE A 449 -17.25 -2.61 3.80
N VAL A 450 -17.51 -1.89 4.88
CA VAL A 450 -17.89 -0.48 4.80
C VAL A 450 -16.64 0.29 5.21
N PRO A 451 -16.17 1.27 4.40
CA PRO A 451 -15.11 2.16 4.85
C PRO A 451 -15.45 2.66 6.25
N LEU A 452 -14.47 2.68 7.15
CA LEU A 452 -14.69 3.14 8.52
C LEU A 452 -15.23 4.57 8.47
N ILE A 453 -16.51 4.73 8.68
CA ILE A 453 -17.02 6.01 9.13
C ILE A 453 -16.40 6.22 10.50
N HIS A 454 -15.76 7.35 10.75
CA HIS A 454 -15.32 7.75 12.08
C HIS A 454 -16.55 7.83 13.00
N ARG A 455 -17.04 6.69 13.43
CA ARG A 455 -17.94 6.61 14.58
C ARG A 455 -17.01 6.81 15.77
N SER A 456 -17.22 7.92 16.48
CA SER A 456 -16.64 8.16 17.79
C SER A 456 -16.61 6.84 18.56
N LEU A 457 -15.41 6.34 18.84
CA LEU A 457 -15.15 5.32 19.82
C LEU A 457 -15.52 5.84 21.20
#